data_f49dfc1b8654e8d3fed16b8bda351c86
#
_entry.id   f49dfc1b8654e8d3fed16b8bda351c86
#
_cell.length_a   1.000
_cell.length_b   1.000
_cell.length_c   1.000
_cell.angle_alpha   90.00
_cell.angle_beta   90.00
_cell.angle_gamma   90.00
#
_symmetry.space_group_name_H-M   'P 1'
#
loop_
_entity.id
_entity.type
_entity.pdbx_description
1 polymer ?
#
loop_
_entity_poly.entity_id
_entity_poly.type
_entity_poly.pdbx_seq_one_letter_code
_entity_poly.pdbx_strand_id
1 'polypeptide(L)'
;ARCELVTNGALTIDYLTGAALFDIDQTPASARWRKEIIIHLEAGAPVSSAPFGNGTKSHHRDYGLQTFLFAARKPFNESSFLKLMRREIPGLLRAKGFFWTTAKPDNVGLLSLAGDTLRADYLGRWWQVMMTDGDAQMEDLPELVRKAWDPQVGDRRQELVFIGLDLDREALRQALTECLTECE
;
A
#
# COMPACT_ATOMS: atom_id res chain seq x y z
N ALA A 1 16.65 20.71 21.08
CA ALA A 1 16.22 19.38 20.68
C ALA A 1 17.27 18.36 21.17
N ARG A 2 16.81 17.24 21.67
CA ARG A 2 17.68 16.14 22.09
C ARG A 2 17.83 15.20 20.89
N CYS A 3 19.07 14.88 20.49
CA CYS A 3 19.35 14.01 19.36
C CYS A 3 20.11 12.77 19.85
N GLU A 4 19.77 11.62 19.33
CA GLU A 4 20.40 10.34 19.62
C GLU A 4 20.68 9.60 18.31
N LEU A 5 21.87 8.99 18.22
CA LEU A 5 22.20 8.15 17.08
C LEU A 5 21.62 6.76 17.29
N VAL A 6 20.71 6.35 16.43
CA VAL A 6 20.02 5.06 16.51
C VAL A 6 20.44 4.19 15.34
N THR A 7 20.91 2.97 15.62
CA THR A 7 21.25 1.98 14.59
C THR A 7 20.23 0.85 14.60
N ASN A 8 19.62 0.58 13.44
CA ASN A 8 18.61 -0.47 13.26
C ASN A 8 17.42 -0.41 14.24
N GLY A 9 17.04 0.79 14.69
CA GLY A 9 15.94 0.97 15.63
C GLY A 9 16.25 0.57 17.08
N ALA A 10 17.50 0.30 17.42
CA ALA A 10 17.92 -0.05 18.78
C ALA A 10 17.88 1.19 19.70
N LEU A 11 16.70 1.42 20.27
CA LEU A 11 16.44 2.50 21.21
C LEU A 11 15.74 1.96 22.45
N THR A 12 16.13 2.42 23.64
CA THR A 12 15.46 2.00 24.88
C THR A 12 14.11 2.70 25.01
N ILE A 13 13.13 1.98 25.57
CA ILE A 13 11.79 2.54 25.77
C ILE A 13 11.81 3.78 26.66
N ASP A 14 12.71 3.81 27.65
CA ASP A 14 12.86 4.95 28.57
C ASP A 14 13.33 6.22 27.85
N TYR A 15 14.12 6.08 26.78
CA TYR A 15 14.50 7.21 25.95
C TYR A 15 13.31 7.81 25.21
N LEU A 16 12.38 6.97 24.76
CA LEU A 16 11.17 7.39 24.04
C LEU A 16 10.13 7.99 24.99
N THR A 17 9.98 7.42 26.18
CA THR A 17 8.89 7.75 27.12
C THR A 17 9.32 8.65 28.27
N GLY A 18 10.58 8.59 28.69
CA GLY A 18 11.07 9.29 29.89
C GLY A 18 11.30 10.78 29.73
N ALA A 19 11.30 11.30 28.50
CA ALA A 19 11.65 12.70 28.25
C ALA A 19 10.49 13.68 28.39
N ALA A 20 9.23 13.22 28.44
CA ALA A 20 8.00 14.05 28.48
C ALA A 20 8.04 15.27 27.53
N LEU A 21 8.72 15.12 26.38
CA LEU A 21 8.96 16.22 25.43
C LEU A 21 7.76 16.52 24.52
N PHE A 22 6.79 15.62 24.49
CA PHE A 22 5.58 15.79 23.69
C PHE A 22 4.39 16.05 24.60
N ASP A 23 3.85 17.25 24.48
CA ASP A 23 2.58 17.63 25.08
C ASP A 23 1.56 17.86 23.98
N ILE A 24 0.57 16.97 23.93
CA ILE A 24 -0.44 17.01 22.86
C ILE A 24 -1.30 18.28 22.95
N ASP A 25 -1.47 18.86 24.12
CA ASP A 25 -2.32 20.03 24.31
C ASP A 25 -1.57 21.33 23.95
N GLN A 26 -0.25 21.32 24.03
CA GLN A 26 0.60 22.46 23.67
C GLN A 26 1.06 22.46 22.21
N THR A 27 0.83 21.36 21.47
CA THR A 27 1.28 21.28 20.06
C THR A 27 0.28 22.01 19.16
N PRO A 28 0.64 23.11 18.48
CA PRO A 28 -0.31 23.91 17.66
C PRO A 28 -1.00 23.11 16.57
N ALA A 29 -0.35 22.07 16.04
CA ALA A 29 -0.91 21.18 15.03
C ALA A 29 -1.94 20.19 15.60
N SER A 30 -1.90 19.89 16.91
CA SER A 30 -2.78 18.89 17.53
C SER A 30 -4.25 19.29 17.50
N ALA A 31 -4.55 20.55 17.72
CA ALA A 31 -5.93 21.06 17.68
C ALA A 31 -6.55 20.97 16.28
N ARG A 32 -5.75 21.21 15.24
CA ARG A 32 -6.18 21.09 13.84
C ARG A 32 -6.38 19.62 13.46
N TRP A 33 -5.45 18.75 13.84
CA TRP A 33 -5.51 17.32 13.56
C TRP A 33 -6.68 16.64 14.30
N ARG A 34 -6.93 17.01 15.58
CA ARG A 34 -8.09 16.55 16.33
C ARG A 34 -9.41 16.98 15.67
N LYS A 35 -9.51 18.22 15.18
CA LYS A 35 -10.71 18.70 14.47
C LYS A 35 -10.95 17.92 13.20
N GLU A 36 -9.90 17.65 12.40
CA GLU A 36 -10.02 16.88 11.17
C GLU A 36 -10.45 15.43 11.45
N ILE A 37 -9.91 14.77 12.47
CA ILE A 37 -10.33 13.42 12.88
C ILE A 37 -11.77 13.41 13.37
N ILE A 38 -12.16 14.35 14.23
CA ILE A 38 -13.52 14.43 14.77
C ILE A 38 -14.53 14.65 13.64
N ILE A 39 -14.26 15.56 12.72
CA ILE A 39 -15.12 15.79 11.54
C ILE A 39 -15.27 14.49 10.71
N HIS A 40 -14.21 13.72 10.52
CA HIS A 40 -14.28 12.45 9.80
C HIS A 40 -15.07 11.38 10.57
N LEU A 41 -14.92 11.30 11.87
CA LEU A 41 -15.66 10.36 12.73
C LEU A 41 -17.14 10.72 12.84
N GLU A 42 -17.47 12.01 12.98
CA GLU A 42 -18.87 12.50 13.06
C GLU A 42 -19.59 12.39 11.72
N ALA A 43 -18.88 12.52 10.61
CA ALA A 43 -19.44 12.34 9.27
C ALA A 43 -19.73 10.87 8.92
N GLY A 44 -19.36 9.92 9.78
CA GLY A 44 -19.60 8.49 9.55
C GLY A 44 -18.87 7.95 8.31
N ALA A 45 -17.91 8.70 7.77
CA ALA A 45 -17.14 8.28 6.62
C ALA A 45 -16.15 7.18 7.06
N PRO A 46 -16.20 5.98 6.46
CA PRO A 46 -15.18 4.97 6.72
C PRO A 46 -13.81 5.53 6.30
N VAL A 47 -12.85 5.46 7.20
CA VAL A 47 -11.46 5.95 7.01
C VAL A 47 -10.74 5.33 5.79
N SER A 48 -11.38 4.40 5.11
CA SER A 48 -10.80 3.61 4.01
C SER A 48 -11.48 3.73 2.67
N SER A 49 -12.52 4.54 2.52
CA SER A 49 -13.31 4.58 1.27
C SER A 49 -13.26 5.89 0.52
N ALA A 50 -12.25 6.73 0.73
CA ALA A 50 -11.99 7.76 -0.26
C ALA A 50 -11.50 7.05 -1.53
N PRO A 51 -12.29 7.00 -2.62
CA PRO A 51 -11.71 6.67 -3.89
C PRO A 51 -10.61 7.71 -4.12
N PHE A 52 -9.42 7.26 -4.47
CA PHE A 52 -8.37 8.15 -4.99
C PHE A 52 -8.84 8.70 -6.34
N GLY A 53 -9.92 9.47 -6.32
CA GLY A 53 -10.59 10.05 -7.46
C GLY A 53 -10.98 11.47 -7.16
N ASN A 54 -10.33 12.40 -7.81
CA ASN A 54 -10.74 13.77 -8.09
C ASN A 54 -11.40 14.57 -6.94
N GLY A 55 -10.60 15.32 -6.19
CA GLY A 55 -11.17 16.48 -5.51
C GLY A 55 -10.58 16.97 -4.22
N THR A 56 -9.61 16.34 -3.61
CA THR A 56 -8.84 17.00 -2.57
C THR A 56 -7.71 17.78 -3.23
N LYS A 57 -7.65 19.08 -3.01
CA LYS A 57 -6.47 19.91 -3.29
C LYS A 57 -5.35 19.28 -2.45
N SER A 58 -4.68 18.31 -3.03
CA SER A 58 -3.65 17.54 -2.36
C SER A 58 -2.47 18.46 -2.08
N HIS A 59 -1.78 18.21 -0.98
CA HIS A 59 -0.45 18.72 -0.65
C HIS A 59 0.61 18.46 -1.74
N HIS A 60 0.18 18.00 -2.88
CA HIS A 60 0.88 17.70 -4.11
C HIS A 60 1.63 18.89 -4.69
N ARG A 61 1.18 20.13 -4.40
CA ARG A 61 1.78 21.33 -4.97
C ARG A 61 2.98 21.87 -4.19
N ASP A 62 3.08 21.51 -2.90
CA ASP A 62 4.08 22.13 -2.03
C ASP A 62 5.41 21.38 -1.99
N TYR A 63 5.44 20.09 -2.36
CA TYR A 63 6.65 19.24 -2.20
C TYR A 63 6.95 18.35 -3.41
N GLY A 64 6.25 18.44 -4.54
CA GLY A 64 6.47 17.58 -5.71
C GLY A 64 6.12 16.10 -5.49
N LEU A 65 5.48 15.77 -4.35
CA LEU A 65 5.12 14.40 -4.03
C LEU A 65 4.00 13.89 -4.93
N GLN A 66 4.21 12.74 -5.56
CA GLN A 66 3.26 12.13 -6.49
C GLN A 66 2.85 10.75 -5.98
N THR A 67 1.59 10.41 -6.23
CA THR A 67 1.05 9.07 -5.97
C THR A 67 0.59 8.43 -7.27
N PHE A 68 0.91 7.16 -7.45
CA PHE A 68 0.51 6.37 -8.61
C PHE A 68 -0.05 5.03 -8.15
N LEU A 69 -1.27 4.70 -8.58
CA LEU A 69 -1.90 3.39 -8.39
C LEU A 69 -1.74 2.56 -9.66
N PHE A 70 -1.16 1.37 -9.52
CA PHE A 70 -1.17 0.33 -10.54
C PHE A 70 -2.18 -0.74 -10.16
N ALA A 71 -3.15 -0.99 -11.04
CA ALA A 71 -4.17 -2.03 -10.88
C ALA A 71 -4.27 -2.87 -12.14
N ALA A 72 -4.29 -4.21 -11.99
CA ALA A 72 -4.46 -5.15 -13.08
C ALA A 72 -5.09 -6.46 -12.59
N ARG A 73 -5.71 -7.21 -13.51
CA ARG A 73 -6.33 -8.53 -13.25
C ARG A 73 -5.60 -9.68 -13.95
N LYS A 74 -4.32 -9.49 -14.23
CA LYS A 74 -3.41 -10.51 -14.77
C LYS A 74 -2.27 -10.74 -13.79
N PRO A 75 -1.75 -11.97 -13.67
CA PRO A 75 -0.61 -12.25 -12.79
C PRO A 75 0.68 -11.65 -13.33
N PHE A 76 1.59 -11.32 -12.43
CA PHE A 76 2.97 -11.02 -12.79
C PHE A 76 3.78 -12.31 -13.03
N ASN A 77 4.73 -12.26 -13.94
CA ASN A 77 5.90 -13.12 -13.86
C ASN A 77 6.72 -12.68 -12.62
N GLU A 78 6.82 -13.55 -11.62
CA GLU A 78 7.44 -13.22 -10.34
C GLU A 78 8.88 -12.72 -10.49
N SER A 79 9.68 -13.41 -11.30
CA SER A 79 11.10 -13.06 -11.50
C SER A 79 11.26 -11.67 -12.12
N SER A 80 10.45 -11.36 -13.14
CA SER A 80 10.48 -10.06 -13.82
C SER A 80 10.04 -8.94 -12.88
N PHE A 81 8.95 -9.17 -12.14
CA PHE A 81 8.43 -8.21 -11.18
C PHE A 81 9.41 -7.92 -10.04
N LEU A 82 9.95 -8.96 -9.39
CA LEU A 82 10.92 -8.77 -8.31
C LEU A 82 12.22 -8.15 -8.79
N LYS A 83 12.65 -8.48 -10.02
CA LYS A 83 13.81 -7.83 -10.64
C LYS A 83 13.57 -6.34 -10.88
N LEU A 84 12.36 -5.96 -11.33
CA LEU A 84 11.97 -4.56 -11.48
C LEU A 84 11.98 -3.83 -10.13
N MET A 85 11.38 -4.41 -9.10
CA MET A 85 11.29 -3.79 -7.76
C MET A 85 12.62 -3.68 -7.02
N ARG A 86 13.64 -4.47 -7.39
CA ARG A 86 14.99 -4.39 -6.84
C ARG A 86 15.88 -3.35 -7.54
N ARG A 87 15.44 -2.83 -8.69
CA ARG A 87 16.16 -1.75 -9.35
C ARG A 87 15.88 -0.43 -8.64
N GLU A 88 16.85 0.46 -8.69
CA GLU A 88 16.60 1.85 -8.34
C GLU A 88 15.63 2.45 -9.36
N ILE A 89 14.49 2.92 -8.85
CA ILE A 89 13.48 3.64 -9.64
C ILE A 89 13.60 5.11 -9.26
N PRO A 90 14.04 5.98 -10.17
CA PRO A 90 14.27 7.39 -9.89
C PRO A 90 13.02 8.04 -9.28
N GLY A 91 13.21 8.75 -8.18
CA GLY A 91 12.13 9.44 -7.49
C GLY A 91 11.21 8.56 -6.64
N LEU A 92 11.29 7.24 -6.70
CA LEU A 92 10.46 6.36 -5.88
C LEU A 92 10.92 6.37 -4.42
N LEU A 93 10.00 6.72 -3.51
CA LEU A 93 10.24 6.74 -2.06
C LEU A 93 9.61 5.54 -1.38
N ARG A 94 8.42 5.13 -1.83
CA ARG A 94 7.65 4.05 -1.22
C ARG A 94 6.77 3.34 -2.24
N ALA A 95 6.65 2.02 -2.08
CA ALA A 95 5.62 1.25 -2.75
C ALA A 95 4.99 0.28 -1.75
N LYS A 96 3.68 0.09 -1.85
CA LYS A 96 2.95 -0.88 -1.02
C LYS A 96 1.72 -1.39 -1.74
N GLY A 97 1.36 -2.65 -1.50
CA GLY A 97 0.11 -3.21 -1.97
C GLY A 97 0.17 -4.70 -2.22
N PHE A 98 -0.91 -5.20 -2.80
CA PHE A 98 -1.08 -6.61 -3.10
C PHE A 98 -0.57 -6.92 -4.50
N PHE A 99 0.03 -8.09 -4.64
CA PHE A 99 0.42 -8.61 -5.94
C PHE A 99 0.07 -10.10 -6.08
N TRP A 100 -0.14 -10.50 -7.31
CA TRP A 100 -0.45 -11.85 -7.72
C TRP A 100 0.57 -12.31 -8.76
N THR A 101 1.10 -13.54 -8.61
CA THR A 101 2.13 -14.07 -9.51
C THR A 101 1.75 -15.43 -10.06
N THR A 102 2.34 -15.79 -11.21
CA THR A 102 2.21 -17.13 -11.78
C THR A 102 2.92 -18.21 -10.97
N ALA A 103 3.98 -17.84 -10.23
CA ALA A 103 4.75 -18.80 -9.43
C ALA A 103 3.99 -19.30 -8.19
N LYS A 104 3.12 -18.44 -7.61
CA LYS A 104 2.26 -18.77 -6.47
C LYS A 104 0.85 -18.23 -6.70
N PRO A 105 0.10 -18.82 -7.64
CA PRO A 105 -1.18 -18.27 -8.09
C PRO A 105 -2.26 -18.28 -7.00
N ASP A 106 -2.12 -19.11 -5.99
CA ASP A 106 -3.09 -19.28 -4.91
C ASP A 106 -2.86 -18.32 -3.74
N ASN A 107 -1.70 -17.68 -3.69
CA ASN A 107 -1.31 -16.88 -2.54
C ASN A 107 -1.38 -15.38 -2.82
N VAL A 108 -1.82 -14.64 -1.81
CA VAL A 108 -1.78 -13.17 -1.79
C VAL A 108 -0.36 -12.71 -1.52
N GLY A 109 0.26 -12.05 -2.49
CA GLY A 109 1.53 -11.37 -2.29
C GLY A 109 1.34 -9.98 -1.68
N LEU A 110 2.21 -9.58 -0.76
CA LEU A 110 2.30 -8.23 -0.21
C LEU A 110 3.66 -7.64 -0.50
N LEU A 111 3.67 -6.52 -1.24
CA LEU A 111 4.86 -5.71 -1.46
C LEU A 111 4.93 -4.59 -0.43
N SER A 112 6.11 -4.35 0.11
CA SER A 112 6.42 -3.16 0.90
C SER A 112 7.84 -2.71 0.57
N LEU A 113 7.97 -1.51 -0.01
CA LEU A 113 9.23 -0.85 -0.28
C LEU A 113 9.23 0.50 0.43
N ALA A 114 10.28 0.77 1.18
CA ALA A 114 10.51 2.04 1.86
C ALA A 114 12.02 2.35 1.86
N GLY A 115 12.42 3.41 1.18
CA GLY A 115 13.82 3.66 0.87
C GLY A 115 14.44 2.45 0.17
N ASP A 116 15.55 1.94 0.68
CA ASP A 116 16.28 0.80 0.11
C ASP A 116 15.76 -0.57 0.60
N THR A 117 14.75 -0.57 1.48
CA THR A 117 14.23 -1.80 2.07
C THR A 117 13.04 -2.31 1.27
N LEU A 118 13.26 -3.41 0.54
CA LEU A 118 12.22 -4.15 -0.17
C LEU A 118 11.84 -5.40 0.60
N ARG A 119 10.53 -5.57 0.85
CA ARG A 119 9.93 -6.83 1.33
C ARG A 119 8.85 -7.27 0.36
N ALA A 120 8.84 -8.54 0.03
CA ALA A 120 7.82 -9.20 -0.77
C ALA A 120 7.48 -10.53 -0.10
N ASP A 121 6.35 -10.57 0.57
CA ASP A 121 5.92 -11.69 1.39
C ASP A 121 4.61 -12.27 0.85
N TYR A 122 4.35 -13.54 1.13
CA TYR A 122 3.05 -14.16 0.87
C TYR A 122 2.30 -14.30 2.20
N LEU A 123 1.08 -13.74 2.26
CA LEU A 123 0.30 -13.67 3.50
C LEU A 123 -0.58 -14.89 3.70
N GLY A 124 -1.41 -15.21 2.71
CA GLY A 124 -2.42 -16.26 2.79
C GLY A 124 -2.92 -16.58 1.40
N ARG A 125 -4.08 -17.20 1.33
CA ARG A 125 -4.71 -17.59 0.06
C ARG A 125 -5.72 -16.54 -0.38
N TRP A 126 -5.90 -16.38 -1.68
CA TRP A 126 -6.99 -15.60 -2.25
C TRP A 126 -8.33 -16.19 -1.88
N TRP A 127 -9.34 -15.38 -1.68
CA TRP A 127 -10.70 -15.83 -1.41
C TRP A 127 -11.25 -16.73 -2.52
N GLN A 128 -10.94 -16.41 -3.78
CA GLN A 128 -11.30 -17.25 -4.93
C GLN A 128 -10.81 -18.69 -4.76
N VAL A 129 -9.59 -18.88 -4.28
CA VAL A 129 -9.00 -20.21 -4.06
C VAL A 129 -9.71 -20.92 -2.91
N MET A 130 -9.90 -20.23 -1.79
CA MET A 130 -10.60 -20.79 -0.62
C MET A 130 -12.03 -21.20 -0.96
N MET A 131 -12.73 -20.43 -1.79
CA MET A 131 -14.07 -20.78 -2.27
C MET A 131 -14.04 -22.01 -3.19
N THR A 132 -13.06 -22.09 -4.09
CA THR A 132 -12.90 -23.24 -5.00
C THR A 132 -12.65 -24.54 -4.24
N ASP A 133 -11.89 -24.47 -3.15
CA ASP A 133 -11.58 -25.62 -2.30
C ASP A 133 -12.67 -25.93 -1.26
N GLY A 134 -13.69 -25.09 -1.15
CA GLY A 134 -14.80 -25.25 -0.20
C GLY A 134 -14.49 -24.76 1.22
N ASP A 135 -13.38 -24.06 1.41
CA ASP A 135 -12.95 -23.50 2.71
C ASP A 135 -13.67 -22.18 3.06
N ALA A 136 -14.37 -21.55 2.09
CA ALA A 136 -15.11 -20.31 2.28
C ALA A 136 -16.33 -20.24 1.33
N GLN A 137 -17.31 -19.39 1.69
CA GLN A 137 -18.47 -19.09 0.88
C GLN A 137 -18.55 -17.59 0.57
N MET A 138 -19.41 -17.19 -0.38
CA MET A 138 -19.56 -15.79 -0.79
C MET A 138 -19.98 -14.88 0.38
N GLU A 139 -20.71 -15.43 1.34
CA GLU A 139 -21.19 -14.76 2.55
C GLU A 139 -20.07 -14.41 3.51
N ASP A 140 -19.00 -15.20 3.49
CA ASP A 140 -17.82 -14.99 4.38
C ASP A 140 -16.92 -13.85 3.90
N LEU A 141 -17.09 -13.42 2.64
CA LEU A 141 -16.26 -12.38 2.06
C LEU A 141 -16.53 -11.02 2.68
N PRO A 142 -15.49 -10.27 3.04
CA PRO A 142 -15.64 -8.86 3.41
C PRO A 142 -16.36 -8.08 2.30
N GLU A 143 -17.20 -7.12 2.67
CA GLU A 143 -18.00 -6.34 1.71
C GLU A 143 -17.16 -5.68 0.62
N LEU A 144 -15.98 -5.17 0.97
CA LEU A 144 -15.06 -4.54 0.00
C LEU A 144 -14.53 -5.55 -1.04
N VAL A 145 -14.24 -6.78 -0.62
CA VAL A 145 -13.79 -7.85 -1.52
C VAL A 145 -14.93 -8.24 -2.46
N ARG A 146 -16.13 -8.39 -1.92
CA ARG A 146 -17.34 -8.74 -2.68
C ARG A 146 -17.67 -7.69 -3.73
N LYS A 147 -17.57 -6.40 -3.40
CA LYS A 147 -17.77 -5.29 -4.34
C LYS A 147 -16.73 -5.23 -5.46
N ALA A 148 -15.51 -5.68 -5.19
CA ALA A 148 -14.41 -5.69 -6.13
C ALA A 148 -14.21 -7.05 -6.84
N TRP A 149 -15.17 -7.97 -6.69
CA TRP A 149 -15.09 -9.32 -7.22
C TRP A 149 -15.12 -9.32 -8.76
N ASP A 150 -14.17 -10.02 -9.34
CA ASP A 150 -14.10 -10.24 -10.78
C ASP A 150 -14.66 -11.62 -11.14
N PRO A 151 -15.56 -11.73 -12.15
CA PRO A 151 -16.18 -13.01 -12.52
C PRO A 151 -15.19 -14.09 -13.00
N GLN A 152 -14.03 -13.71 -13.55
CA GLN A 152 -13.05 -14.62 -14.11
C GLN A 152 -11.98 -15.04 -13.09
N VAL A 153 -11.48 -14.08 -12.31
CA VAL A 153 -10.33 -14.31 -11.44
C VAL A 153 -10.63 -14.09 -9.94
N GLY A 154 -11.89 -13.75 -9.60
CA GLY A 154 -12.30 -13.51 -8.22
C GLY A 154 -11.66 -12.25 -7.62
N ASP A 155 -11.04 -12.38 -6.47
CA ASP A 155 -10.36 -11.29 -5.78
C ASP A 155 -8.88 -11.15 -6.17
N ARG A 156 -8.34 -12.03 -7.01
CA ARG A 156 -6.96 -11.98 -7.49
C ARG A 156 -6.71 -10.69 -8.26
N ARG A 157 -5.65 -9.97 -7.90
CA ARG A 157 -5.33 -8.69 -8.52
C ARG A 157 -3.93 -8.21 -8.25
N GLN A 158 -3.49 -7.29 -9.07
CA GLN A 158 -2.45 -6.34 -8.76
C GLN A 158 -3.11 -5.08 -8.20
N GLU A 159 -2.66 -4.61 -7.06
CA GLU A 159 -3.09 -3.35 -6.46
C GLU A 159 -1.92 -2.76 -5.69
N LEU A 160 -1.11 -1.96 -6.40
CA LEU A 160 0.15 -1.42 -5.91
C LEU A 160 0.11 0.10 -5.94
N VAL A 161 0.35 0.73 -4.80
CA VAL A 161 0.48 2.18 -4.66
C VAL A 161 1.95 2.54 -4.59
N PHE A 162 2.37 3.45 -5.44
CA PHE A 162 3.70 4.04 -5.50
C PHE A 162 3.64 5.50 -5.09
N ILE A 163 4.59 5.93 -4.28
CA ILE A 163 4.72 7.32 -3.80
C ILE A 163 6.15 7.76 -4.08
N GLY A 164 6.31 8.90 -4.71
CA GLY A 164 7.63 9.41 -5.07
C GLY A 164 7.67 10.90 -5.38
N LEU A 165 8.86 11.40 -5.63
CA LEU A 165 9.14 12.76 -6.09
C LEU A 165 9.52 12.69 -7.57
N ASP A 166 8.88 13.50 -8.40
CA ASP A 166 9.11 13.57 -9.85
C ASP A 166 9.11 12.18 -10.53
N LEU A 167 8.23 11.29 -10.02
CA LEU A 167 8.13 9.90 -10.48
C LEU A 167 7.62 9.85 -11.92
N ASP A 168 8.39 9.22 -12.83
CA ASP A 168 7.91 8.89 -14.17
C ASP A 168 6.87 7.76 -14.11
N ARG A 169 5.61 8.18 -13.95
CA ARG A 169 4.47 7.26 -13.81
C ARG A 169 4.20 6.45 -15.06
N GLU A 170 4.50 7.01 -16.23
CA GLU A 170 4.25 6.31 -17.50
C GLU A 170 5.29 5.23 -17.74
N ALA A 171 6.57 5.54 -17.55
CA ALA A 171 7.65 4.54 -17.62
C ALA A 171 7.43 3.42 -16.57
N LEU A 172 7.02 3.76 -15.35
CA LEU A 172 6.72 2.77 -14.31
C LEU A 172 5.51 1.91 -14.68
N ARG A 173 4.45 2.50 -15.22
CA ARG A 173 3.27 1.77 -15.71
C ARG A 173 3.65 0.79 -16.80
N GLN A 174 4.43 1.22 -17.78
CA GLN A 174 4.90 0.38 -18.87
C GLN A 174 5.72 -0.79 -18.33
N ALA A 175 6.71 -0.53 -17.49
CA ALA A 175 7.57 -1.56 -16.92
C ALA A 175 6.78 -2.61 -16.09
N LEU A 176 5.78 -2.17 -15.34
CA LEU A 176 4.88 -3.08 -14.60
C LEU A 176 3.99 -3.89 -15.55
N THR A 177 3.50 -3.27 -16.63
CA THR A 177 2.69 -3.95 -17.64
C THR A 177 3.49 -5.03 -18.37
N GLU A 178 4.76 -4.79 -18.66
CA GLU A 178 5.66 -5.77 -19.26
C GLU A 178 5.95 -6.98 -18.34
N CYS A 179 5.72 -6.83 -17.04
CA CYS A 179 5.81 -7.95 -16.09
C CYS A 179 4.55 -8.82 -16.06
N LEU A 180 3.42 -8.37 -16.63
CA LEU A 180 2.18 -9.15 -16.65
C LEU A 180 2.29 -10.31 -17.65
N THR A 181 1.64 -11.42 -17.30
CA THR A 181 1.54 -12.61 -18.17
C THR A 181 0.07 -13.01 -18.34
N GLU A 182 -0.22 -13.81 -19.36
CA GLU A 182 -1.53 -14.43 -19.46
C GLU A 182 -1.67 -15.52 -18.38
N CYS A 183 -2.89 -15.73 -17.88
CA CYS A 183 -3.24 -16.92 -17.12
C CYS A 183 -3.33 -18.10 -18.10
N GLU A 184 -2.52 -19.10 -17.93
CA GLU A 184 -2.72 -20.42 -18.58
C GLU A 184 -3.87 -21.16 -17.92
#